data_d66df38fe6c9ecd6ee7368521f100f0c
#
_entry.id   d66df38fe6c9ecd6ee7368521f100f0c
#
_cell.length_a   1.000
_cell.length_b   1.000
_cell.length_c   1.000
_cell.angle_alpha   90.00
_cell.angle_beta   90.00
_cell.angle_gamma   90.00
#
_symmetry.space_group_name_H-M   'P 1'
#
loop_
_entity.id
_entity.type
_entity.pdbx_description
1 polymer ?
#
loop_
_entity_poly.entity_id
_entity_poly.type
_entity_poly.pdbx_seq_one_letter_code
_entity_poly.pdbx_strand_id
1 'polypeptide(L)'
;SRGLGDVYKRQIQGIEEEISEEYDEKQMSFQDILKILEDTTYHILENKNVHIQLEFQCSDNFMTEEHYELMAVLKNLVNNAIEAIESDRKFGMIYIEEHLTDGNYVFRVTDDGPGISPRHLPNIFKMGYSTKFDQKTGNIFRGVGLYGVKMTVEEQFKGSIDVESEQGIGTTFTITIPATSLVEETL
;
A
#
# COMPACT_ATOMS: atom_id res chain seq x y z
N SER A 1 8.30 21.81 -5.12
CA SER A 1 8.21 20.38 -5.35
C SER A 1 9.38 19.53 -4.83
N ARG A 2 10.44 20.14 -4.25
CA ARG A 2 11.53 19.40 -3.60
C ARG A 2 11.10 18.74 -2.26
N GLY A 3 10.11 19.31 -1.55
CA GLY A 3 9.72 18.86 -0.20
C GLY A 3 9.03 17.50 -0.10
N LEU A 4 8.22 17.11 -1.10
CA LEU A 4 7.49 15.83 -1.09
C LEU A 4 8.40 14.64 -1.47
N GLY A 5 9.32 14.84 -2.40
CA GLY A 5 10.34 13.85 -2.71
C GLY A 5 11.30 13.61 -1.54
N ASP A 6 11.60 14.66 -0.78
CA ASP A 6 12.49 14.57 0.38
C ASP A 6 11.80 13.92 1.59
N VAL A 7 10.50 14.15 1.81
CA VAL A 7 9.72 13.46 2.84
C VAL A 7 9.56 11.98 2.51
N TYR A 8 9.27 11.66 1.25
CA TYR A 8 9.17 10.28 0.79
C TYR A 8 10.52 9.55 0.89
N LYS A 9 11.61 10.21 0.48
CA LYS A 9 12.97 9.67 0.64
C LYS A 9 13.36 9.49 2.10
N ARG A 10 12.97 10.40 3.00
CA ARG A 10 13.24 10.26 4.44
C ARG A 10 12.42 9.15 5.08
N GLN A 11 11.18 8.94 4.66
CA GLN A 11 10.37 7.80 5.12
C GLN A 11 10.94 6.47 4.62
N ILE A 12 11.40 6.41 3.38
CA ILE A 12 12.10 5.25 2.83
C ILE A 12 13.44 5.07 3.55
N GLN A 13 14.20 6.14 3.76
CA GLN A 13 15.49 6.11 4.43
C GLN A 13 15.38 5.70 5.91
N GLY A 14 14.31 6.11 6.62
CA GLY A 14 14.01 5.61 7.97
C GLY A 14 13.70 4.12 7.99
N ILE A 15 12.98 3.62 7.00
CA ILE A 15 12.75 2.18 6.81
C ILE A 15 14.05 1.47 6.40
N GLU A 16 14.88 2.09 5.56
CA GLU A 16 16.20 1.59 5.17
C GLU A 16 17.14 1.44 6.37
N GLU A 17 17.18 2.41 7.26
CA GLU A 17 18.02 2.38 8.46
C GLU A 17 17.56 1.29 9.44
N GLU A 18 16.25 1.14 9.66
CA GLU A 18 15.70 0.05 10.47
C GLU A 18 15.97 -1.34 9.85
N ILE A 19 15.88 -1.46 8.54
CA ILE A 19 16.14 -2.71 7.81
C ILE A 19 17.63 -3.01 7.73
N SER A 20 18.51 -2.00 7.54
CA SER A 20 19.95 -2.19 7.42
C SER A 20 20.62 -2.63 8.72
N GLU A 21 20.04 -2.33 9.87
CA GLU A 21 20.53 -2.84 11.16
C GLU A 21 20.21 -4.33 11.37
N GLU A 22 19.18 -4.85 10.72
CA GLU A 22 18.70 -6.23 10.90
C GLU A 22 19.00 -7.15 9.71
N TYR A 23 19.12 -6.60 8.49
CA TYR A 23 19.34 -7.35 7.26
C TYR A 23 20.30 -6.64 6.31
N ASP A 24 21.55 -7.03 6.36
CA ASP A 24 22.60 -6.60 5.41
C ASP A 24 22.48 -7.35 4.07
N GLU A 25 21.26 -7.64 3.63
CA GLU A 25 21.01 -8.39 2.43
C GLU A 25 20.38 -7.53 1.34
N LYS A 26 20.92 -7.66 0.12
CA LYS A 26 20.43 -7.01 -1.10
C LYS A 26 18.99 -7.43 -1.45
N GLN A 27 18.58 -8.63 -1.03
CA GLN A 27 17.25 -9.21 -1.23
C GLN A 27 16.51 -9.37 0.09
N MET A 28 15.18 -9.27 0.05
CA MET A 28 14.31 -9.55 1.18
C MET A 28 13.22 -10.54 0.78
N SER A 29 12.86 -11.44 1.71
CA SER A 29 11.74 -12.33 1.50
C SER A 29 10.40 -11.60 1.61
N PHE A 30 9.42 -12.05 0.87
CA PHE A 30 8.07 -11.48 0.93
C PHE A 30 7.46 -11.65 2.34
N GLN A 31 7.74 -12.74 3.03
CA GLN A 31 7.29 -12.92 4.42
C GLN A 31 7.86 -11.88 5.36
N ASP A 32 9.15 -11.50 5.19
CA ASP A 32 9.75 -10.43 5.99
C ASP A 32 9.14 -9.08 5.67
N ILE A 33 8.84 -8.82 4.40
CA ILE A 33 8.10 -7.62 3.97
C ILE A 33 6.75 -7.55 4.68
N LEU A 34 6.00 -8.65 4.71
CA LEU A 34 4.69 -8.70 5.37
C LEU A 34 4.80 -8.50 6.88
N LYS A 35 5.82 -9.06 7.51
CA LYS A 35 6.05 -8.87 8.94
C LYS A 35 6.35 -7.42 9.29
N ILE A 36 7.20 -6.76 8.52
CA ILE A 36 7.51 -5.34 8.70
C ILE A 36 6.25 -4.50 8.47
N LEU A 37 5.48 -4.81 7.44
CA LEU A 37 4.21 -4.14 7.15
C LEU A 37 3.23 -4.27 8.32
N GLU A 38 3.09 -5.47 8.88
CA GLU A 38 2.23 -5.74 10.04
C GLU A 38 2.70 -4.96 11.26
N ASP A 39 3.97 -5.07 11.64
CA ASP A 39 4.53 -4.40 12.82
C ASP A 39 4.42 -2.88 12.70
N THR A 40 4.75 -2.33 11.54
CA THR A 40 4.64 -0.88 11.27
C THR A 40 3.20 -0.41 11.34
N THR A 41 2.26 -1.18 10.81
CA THR A 41 0.83 -0.84 10.81
C THR A 41 0.27 -0.83 12.23
N TYR A 42 0.54 -1.86 13.03
CA TYR A 42 0.08 -1.89 14.43
C TYR A 42 0.71 -0.78 15.27
N HIS A 43 1.95 -0.42 15.00
CA HIS A 43 2.59 0.72 15.66
C HIS A 43 1.87 2.05 15.34
N ILE A 44 1.46 2.25 14.10
CA ILE A 44 0.64 3.42 13.71
C ILE A 44 -0.72 3.39 14.43
N LEU A 45 -1.35 2.23 14.51
CA LEU A 45 -2.68 2.07 15.12
C LEU A 45 -2.68 2.29 16.63
N GLU A 46 -1.57 2.06 17.34
CA GLU A 46 -1.43 2.32 18.78
C GLU A 46 -1.78 3.76 19.16
N ASN A 47 -1.52 4.71 18.28
CA ASN A 47 -1.76 6.14 18.50
C ASN A 47 -3.10 6.63 17.92
N LYS A 48 -3.91 5.73 17.40
CA LYS A 48 -5.21 6.03 16.78
C LYS A 48 -6.36 5.50 17.62
N ASN A 49 -7.48 6.20 17.59
CA ASN A 49 -8.71 5.78 18.26
C ASN A 49 -9.56 4.90 17.32
N VAL A 50 -8.91 3.91 16.72
CA VAL A 50 -9.55 2.93 15.83
C VAL A 50 -8.90 1.56 16.06
N HIS A 51 -9.73 0.52 16.04
CA HIS A 51 -9.29 -0.88 16.15
C HIS A 51 -9.42 -1.56 14.80
N ILE A 52 -8.30 -1.87 14.19
CA ILE A 52 -8.24 -2.52 12.87
C ILE A 52 -7.44 -3.80 13.01
N GLN A 53 -8.01 -4.89 12.51
CA GLN A 53 -7.34 -6.17 12.40
C GLN A 53 -6.83 -6.36 10.98
N LEU A 54 -5.57 -6.80 10.87
CA LEU A 54 -4.98 -7.23 9.61
C LEU A 54 -5.10 -8.74 9.47
N GLU A 55 -5.55 -9.18 8.31
CA GLU A 55 -5.58 -10.59 7.92
C GLU A 55 -4.73 -10.79 6.68
N PHE A 56 -3.81 -11.76 6.74
CA PHE A 56 -2.92 -12.10 5.64
C PHE A 56 -3.30 -13.45 5.05
N GLN A 57 -3.45 -13.48 3.74
CA GLN A 57 -3.69 -14.70 2.97
C GLN A 57 -2.74 -14.72 1.78
N CYS A 58 -1.51 -15.19 2.04
CA CYS A 58 -0.44 -15.22 1.08
C CYS A 58 0.01 -16.66 0.85
N SER A 59 0.08 -17.08 -0.41
CA SER A 59 0.37 -18.47 -0.79
C SER A 59 1.85 -18.68 -1.12
N ASP A 60 2.55 -17.64 -1.52
CA ASP A 60 3.90 -17.70 -2.02
C ASP A 60 4.86 -16.90 -1.14
N ASN A 61 6.09 -17.39 -1.05
CA ASN A 61 7.18 -16.64 -0.46
C ASN A 61 8.30 -16.56 -1.50
N PHE A 62 8.67 -15.36 -1.86
CA PHE A 62 9.70 -15.08 -2.86
C PHE A 62 10.74 -14.11 -2.29
N MET A 63 11.93 -14.14 -2.87
CA MET A 63 12.99 -13.17 -2.57
C MET A 63 12.98 -12.07 -3.63
N THR A 64 13.09 -10.83 -3.22
CA THR A 64 13.10 -9.69 -4.16
C THR A 64 14.13 -8.63 -3.75
N GLU A 65 14.79 -8.05 -4.74
CA GLU A 65 15.60 -6.84 -4.57
C GLU A 65 14.74 -5.58 -4.53
N GLU A 66 13.52 -5.66 -5.07
CA GLU A 66 12.57 -4.53 -5.19
C GLU A 66 11.71 -4.35 -3.92
N HIS A 67 12.25 -4.73 -2.77
CA HIS A 67 11.52 -4.76 -1.51
C HIS A 67 11.07 -3.38 -1.01
N TYR A 68 11.84 -2.32 -1.25
CA TYR A 68 11.45 -0.96 -0.85
C TYR A 68 10.24 -0.47 -1.60
N GLU A 69 10.25 -0.60 -2.91
CA GLU A 69 9.16 -0.17 -3.78
C GLU A 69 7.89 -0.98 -3.53
N LEU A 70 8.04 -2.29 -3.35
CA LEU A 70 6.90 -3.16 -3.01
C LEU A 70 6.32 -2.81 -1.64
N MET A 71 7.18 -2.61 -0.63
CA MET A 71 6.78 -2.16 0.69
C MET A 71 6.05 -0.82 0.64
N ALA A 72 6.59 0.14 -0.10
CA ALA A 72 5.99 1.48 -0.22
C ALA A 72 4.59 1.41 -0.85
N VAL A 73 4.41 0.58 -1.87
CA VAL A 73 3.12 0.36 -2.52
C VAL A 73 2.11 -0.24 -1.53
N LEU A 74 2.47 -1.33 -0.86
CA LEU A 74 1.59 -2.00 0.09
C LEU A 74 1.26 -1.11 1.28
N LYS A 75 2.24 -0.40 1.81
CA LYS A 75 2.06 0.54 2.92
C LYS A 75 1.09 1.67 2.56
N ASN A 76 1.18 2.24 1.37
CA ASN A 76 0.26 3.26 0.91
C ASN A 76 -1.18 2.73 0.83
N LEU A 77 -1.38 1.53 0.30
CA LEU A 77 -2.71 0.93 0.20
C LEU A 77 -3.30 0.61 1.58
N VAL A 78 -2.48 0.09 2.50
CA VAL A 78 -2.90 -0.15 3.89
C VAL A 78 -3.25 1.15 4.61
N ASN A 79 -2.44 2.19 4.45
CA ASN A 79 -2.73 3.50 5.04
C ASN A 79 -4.03 4.10 4.51
N ASN A 80 -4.31 3.97 3.22
CA ASN A 80 -5.59 4.40 2.64
C ASN A 80 -6.76 3.63 3.25
N ALA A 81 -6.62 2.33 3.47
CA ALA A 81 -7.63 1.51 4.11
C ALA A 81 -7.88 1.94 5.56
N ILE A 82 -6.82 2.21 6.33
CA ILE A 82 -6.92 2.71 7.71
C ILE A 82 -7.69 4.03 7.74
N GLU A 83 -7.30 4.97 6.89
CA GLU A 83 -7.94 6.30 6.83
C GLU A 83 -9.41 6.21 6.41
N ALA A 84 -9.75 5.32 5.48
CA ALA A 84 -11.13 5.08 5.08
C ALA A 84 -11.96 4.53 6.24
N ILE A 85 -11.46 3.54 6.95
CA ILE A 85 -12.16 2.94 8.09
C ILE A 85 -12.34 3.97 9.21
N GLU A 86 -11.28 4.67 9.61
CA GLU A 86 -11.35 5.64 10.73
C GLU A 86 -12.26 6.83 10.43
N SER A 87 -12.50 7.16 9.16
CA SER A 87 -13.42 8.23 8.76
C SER A 87 -14.89 7.92 9.03
N ASP A 88 -15.23 6.64 9.15
CA ASP A 88 -16.59 6.14 9.22
C ASP A 88 -16.92 5.41 10.53
N ARG A 89 -15.94 4.69 11.07
CA ARG A 89 -16.15 3.83 12.24
C ARG A 89 -14.87 3.63 13.07
N LYS A 90 -15.01 2.97 14.23
CA LYS A 90 -13.91 2.69 15.16
C LYS A 90 -13.35 1.28 15.06
N PHE A 91 -13.94 0.45 14.22
CA PHE A 91 -13.54 -0.95 14.03
C PHE A 91 -13.48 -1.26 12.55
N GLY A 92 -12.55 -2.10 12.16
CA GLY A 92 -12.48 -2.56 10.80
C GLY A 92 -11.51 -3.70 10.59
N MET A 93 -11.53 -4.21 9.37
CA MET A 93 -10.66 -5.28 8.88
C MET A 93 -9.97 -4.85 7.61
N ILE A 94 -8.70 -5.22 7.51
CA ILE A 94 -7.92 -5.08 6.27
C ILE A 94 -7.40 -6.47 5.90
N TYR A 95 -7.74 -6.91 4.70
CA TYR A 95 -7.30 -8.18 4.14
C TYR A 95 -6.19 -7.92 3.14
N ILE A 96 -5.07 -8.62 3.29
CA ILE A 96 -3.92 -8.55 2.39
C ILE A 96 -3.72 -9.94 1.82
N GLU A 97 -3.91 -10.05 0.51
CA GLU A 97 -3.82 -11.29 -0.23
C GLU A 97 -2.69 -11.22 -1.25
N GLU A 98 -2.03 -12.34 -1.47
CA GLU A 98 -1.06 -12.51 -2.53
C GLU A 98 -1.19 -13.90 -3.13
N HIS A 99 -1.12 -13.99 -4.43
CA HIS A 99 -1.00 -15.26 -5.14
C HIS A 99 -0.26 -15.09 -6.47
N LEU A 100 0.41 -16.16 -6.89
CA LEU A 100 1.06 -16.23 -8.20
C LEU A 100 0.12 -16.92 -9.18
N THR A 101 -0.18 -16.27 -10.28
CA THR A 101 -1.04 -16.82 -11.34
C THR A 101 -0.60 -16.29 -12.69
N ASP A 102 -0.52 -17.17 -13.69
CA ASP A 102 -0.17 -16.84 -15.07
C ASP A 102 1.12 -15.99 -15.20
N GLY A 103 2.11 -16.29 -14.39
CA GLY A 103 3.40 -15.58 -14.40
C GLY A 103 3.38 -14.20 -13.75
N ASN A 104 2.29 -13.86 -13.05
CA ASN A 104 2.15 -12.59 -12.32
C ASN A 104 1.89 -12.82 -10.84
N TYR A 105 2.52 -11.99 -10.01
CA TYR A 105 2.10 -11.84 -8.62
C TYR A 105 0.92 -10.88 -8.55
N VAL A 106 -0.16 -11.33 -7.93
CA VAL A 106 -1.37 -10.55 -7.72
C VAL A 106 -1.49 -10.24 -6.23
N PHE A 107 -1.53 -8.97 -5.90
CA PHE A 107 -1.69 -8.47 -4.52
C PHE A 107 -3.03 -7.77 -4.42
N ARG A 108 -3.79 -8.09 -3.37
CA ARG A 108 -5.05 -7.41 -3.07
C ARG A 108 -5.02 -6.84 -1.67
N VAL A 109 -5.44 -5.61 -1.55
CA VAL A 109 -5.68 -4.96 -0.26
C VAL A 109 -7.16 -4.58 -0.21
N THR A 110 -7.88 -5.24 0.68
CA THR A 110 -9.34 -5.06 0.84
C THR A 110 -9.63 -4.49 2.21
N ASP A 111 -10.44 -3.46 2.28
CA ASP A 111 -10.98 -2.92 3.52
C ASP A 111 -12.50 -3.03 3.56
N ASP A 112 -13.05 -3.06 4.77
CA ASP A 112 -14.48 -3.01 5.03
C ASP A 112 -14.96 -1.61 5.43
N GLY A 113 -14.26 -0.60 4.98
CA GLY A 113 -14.62 0.82 5.19
C GLY A 113 -15.86 1.25 4.42
N PRO A 114 -16.10 2.56 4.34
CA PRO A 114 -17.33 3.10 3.75
C PRO A 114 -17.41 2.98 2.22
N GLY A 115 -16.33 2.54 1.57
CA GLY A 115 -16.24 2.53 0.12
C GLY A 115 -16.05 3.91 -0.49
N ILE A 116 -15.90 3.94 -1.80
CA ILE A 116 -15.70 5.16 -2.58
C ILE A 116 -16.96 5.41 -3.41
N SER A 117 -17.46 6.63 -3.39
CA SER A 117 -18.65 6.96 -4.18
C SER A 117 -18.35 6.83 -5.68
N PRO A 118 -19.35 6.45 -6.50
CA PRO A 118 -19.18 6.40 -7.96
C PRO A 118 -18.73 7.71 -8.58
N ARG A 119 -19.02 8.83 -7.91
CA ARG A 119 -18.60 10.18 -8.33
C ARG A 119 -17.08 10.35 -8.24
N HIS A 120 -16.45 9.78 -7.22
CA HIS A 120 -15.01 9.94 -6.96
C HIS A 120 -14.16 8.85 -7.60
N LEU A 121 -14.71 7.65 -7.74
CA LEU A 121 -13.98 6.47 -8.19
C LEU A 121 -13.18 6.66 -9.50
N PRO A 122 -13.69 7.33 -10.54
CA PRO A 122 -12.94 7.54 -11.78
C PRO A 122 -11.71 8.44 -11.62
N ASN A 123 -11.60 9.17 -10.52
CA ASN A 123 -10.59 10.22 -10.33
C ASN A 123 -9.53 9.88 -9.28
N ILE A 124 -9.66 8.76 -8.55
CA ILE A 124 -8.81 8.49 -7.37
C ILE A 124 -7.33 8.33 -7.69
N PHE A 125 -6.97 7.95 -8.91
CA PHE A 125 -5.58 7.83 -9.35
C PHE A 125 -5.02 9.09 -10.01
N LYS A 126 -5.82 10.15 -10.16
CA LYS A 126 -5.33 11.40 -10.74
C LYS A 126 -4.40 12.11 -9.77
N MET A 127 -3.33 12.71 -10.31
CA MET A 127 -2.40 13.51 -9.53
C MET A 127 -3.13 14.64 -8.80
N GLY A 128 -2.86 14.77 -7.51
CA GLY A 128 -3.46 15.82 -6.67
C GLY A 128 -4.91 15.55 -6.26
N TYR A 129 -5.53 14.47 -6.75
CA TYR A 129 -6.89 14.15 -6.36
C TYR A 129 -6.93 13.52 -4.96
N SER A 130 -7.73 14.09 -4.09
CA SER A 130 -8.03 13.53 -2.77
C SER A 130 -9.44 13.93 -2.35
N THR A 131 -10.16 13.00 -1.72
CA THR A 131 -11.43 13.28 -1.05
C THR A 131 -11.23 13.80 0.37
N LYS A 132 -9.98 13.84 0.85
CA LYS A 132 -9.61 14.25 2.20
C LYS A 132 -9.28 15.73 2.21
N PHE A 133 -9.99 16.44 3.06
CA PHE A 133 -9.83 17.88 3.27
C PHE A 133 -9.40 18.12 4.71
N ASP A 134 -8.29 18.81 4.90
CA ASP A 134 -7.91 19.27 6.22
C ASP A 134 -8.65 20.57 6.55
N GLN A 135 -9.61 20.48 7.48
CA GLN A 135 -10.41 21.61 7.91
C GLN A 135 -9.57 22.70 8.62
N LYS A 136 -8.40 22.35 9.18
CA LYS A 136 -7.54 23.30 9.88
C LYS A 136 -6.70 24.16 8.95
N THR A 137 -6.21 23.58 7.87
CA THR A 137 -5.32 24.27 6.92
C THR A 137 -6.00 24.66 5.61
N GLY A 138 -7.20 24.14 5.36
CA GLY A 138 -7.92 24.35 4.11
C GLY A 138 -7.29 23.59 2.93
N ASN A 139 -6.30 22.73 3.18
CA ASN A 139 -5.60 21.99 2.15
C ASN A 139 -6.20 20.59 1.95
N ILE A 140 -6.25 20.18 0.69
CA ILE A 140 -6.57 18.81 0.32
C ILE A 140 -5.32 17.96 0.54
N PHE A 141 -5.37 17.04 1.53
CA PHE A 141 -4.26 16.16 1.82
C PHE A 141 -4.22 14.96 0.87
N ARG A 142 -3.04 14.71 0.31
CA ARG A 142 -2.56 13.45 -0.26
C ARG A 142 -3.26 12.95 -1.54
N GLY A 143 -3.33 13.75 -2.58
CA GLY A 143 -3.55 13.22 -3.92
C GLY A 143 -2.33 12.51 -4.53
N VAL A 144 -1.20 12.44 -3.79
CA VAL A 144 0.06 11.85 -4.28
C VAL A 144 0.14 10.36 -4.01
N GLY A 145 -0.50 9.86 -2.93
CA GLY A 145 -0.39 8.47 -2.51
C GLY A 145 -0.81 7.45 -3.58
N LEU A 146 -2.04 7.53 -4.07
CA LEU A 146 -2.54 6.61 -5.10
C LEU A 146 -1.94 6.86 -6.47
N TYR A 147 -1.71 8.12 -6.84
CA TYR A 147 -0.98 8.45 -8.05
C TYR A 147 0.44 7.86 -8.02
N GLY A 148 1.14 8.01 -6.91
CA GLY A 148 2.47 7.43 -6.72
C GLY A 148 2.48 5.91 -6.78
N VAL A 149 1.49 5.25 -6.17
CA VAL A 149 1.31 3.79 -6.26
C VAL A 149 1.14 3.37 -7.72
N LYS A 150 0.25 4.02 -8.45
CA LYS A 150 0.01 3.72 -9.86
C LYS A 150 1.28 3.90 -10.70
N MET A 151 2.01 4.99 -10.49
CA MET A 151 3.26 5.24 -11.21
C MET A 151 4.32 4.18 -10.90
N THR A 152 4.49 3.79 -9.65
CA THR A 152 5.42 2.73 -9.26
C THR A 152 5.05 1.40 -9.90
N VAL A 153 3.79 1.02 -9.81
CA VAL A 153 3.30 -0.25 -10.36
C VAL A 153 3.44 -0.29 -11.88
N GLU A 154 3.04 0.76 -12.58
CA GLU A 154 3.05 0.79 -14.04
C GLU A 154 4.45 1.01 -14.62
N GLU A 155 5.21 1.98 -14.08
CA GLU A 155 6.51 2.39 -14.64
C GLU A 155 7.67 1.52 -14.16
N GLN A 156 7.75 1.22 -12.86
CA GLN A 156 8.84 0.41 -12.31
C GLN A 156 8.58 -1.09 -12.43
N PHE A 157 7.39 -1.53 -12.05
CA PHE A 157 7.05 -2.96 -12.04
C PHE A 157 6.45 -3.47 -13.34
N LYS A 158 6.12 -2.57 -14.28
CA LYS A 158 5.48 -2.95 -15.55
C LYS A 158 4.17 -3.72 -15.35
N GLY A 159 3.48 -3.40 -14.28
CA GLY A 159 2.21 -4.03 -13.88
C GLY A 159 1.00 -3.12 -14.08
N SER A 160 -0.07 -3.48 -13.41
CA SER A 160 -1.32 -2.75 -13.42
C SER A 160 -1.94 -2.65 -12.04
N ILE A 161 -2.78 -1.64 -11.83
CA ILE A 161 -3.57 -1.47 -10.61
C ILE A 161 -5.02 -1.23 -10.98
N ASP A 162 -5.91 -1.96 -10.30
CA ASP A 162 -7.36 -1.84 -10.43
C ASP A 162 -7.99 -1.59 -9.07
N VAL A 163 -9.17 -0.98 -9.07
CA VAL A 163 -9.96 -0.72 -7.88
C VAL A 163 -11.39 -1.16 -8.09
N GLU A 164 -11.93 -1.85 -7.12
CA GLU A 164 -13.36 -2.15 -7.00
C GLU A 164 -13.85 -1.60 -5.66
N SER A 165 -14.94 -0.87 -5.67
CA SER A 165 -15.48 -0.28 -4.46
C SER A 165 -17.00 -0.18 -4.54
N GLU A 166 -17.63 -0.47 -3.41
CA GLU A 166 -19.07 -0.33 -3.21
C GLU A 166 -19.31 0.44 -1.92
N GLN A 167 -20.08 1.54 -2.03
CA GLN A 167 -20.45 2.34 -0.87
C GLN A 167 -21.18 1.52 0.17
N GLY A 168 -20.75 1.62 1.43
CA GLY A 168 -21.30 0.88 2.55
C GLY A 168 -20.74 -0.53 2.72
N ILE A 169 -19.91 -1.01 1.78
CA ILE A 169 -19.31 -2.35 1.81
C ILE A 169 -17.81 -2.29 2.01
N GLY A 170 -17.10 -1.57 1.13
CA GLY A 170 -15.65 -1.45 1.21
C GLY A 170 -14.97 -1.23 -0.13
N THR A 171 -13.65 -1.38 -0.12
CA THR A 171 -12.80 -1.14 -1.29
C THR A 171 -11.74 -2.23 -1.42
N THR A 172 -11.50 -2.68 -2.64
CA THR A 172 -10.40 -3.60 -2.98
C THR A 172 -9.51 -2.98 -4.05
N PHE A 173 -8.24 -2.84 -3.73
CA PHE A 173 -7.20 -2.55 -4.71
C PHE A 173 -6.51 -3.84 -5.13
N THR A 174 -6.39 -4.06 -6.43
CA THR A 174 -5.71 -5.23 -7.00
C THR A 174 -4.53 -4.76 -7.82
N ILE A 175 -3.34 -5.23 -7.46
CA ILE A 175 -2.09 -4.95 -8.17
C ILE A 175 -1.62 -6.24 -8.81
N THR A 176 -1.32 -6.18 -10.10
CA THR A 176 -0.78 -7.29 -10.87
C THR A 176 0.61 -6.91 -11.34
N ILE A 177 1.62 -7.67 -10.94
CA ILE A 177 3.03 -7.42 -11.25
C ILE A 177 3.62 -8.66 -11.92
N PRO A 178 4.24 -8.53 -13.12
CA PRO A 178 4.96 -9.65 -13.71
C PRO A 178 6.00 -10.21 -12.74
N ALA A 179 6.05 -11.53 -12.58
CA ALA A 179 6.99 -12.17 -11.66
C ALA A 179 8.45 -11.78 -11.95
N THR A 180 8.79 -11.57 -13.22
CA THR A 180 10.11 -11.12 -13.66
C THR A 180 10.49 -9.72 -13.18
N SER A 181 9.52 -8.90 -12.76
CA SER A 181 9.77 -7.58 -12.18
C SER A 181 10.13 -7.64 -10.69
N LEU A 182 9.84 -8.75 -10.01
CA LEU A 182 10.10 -8.92 -8.58
C LEU A 182 11.19 -9.96 -8.29
N VAL A 183 11.24 -11.02 -9.07
CA VAL A 183 12.12 -12.16 -8.84
C VAL A 183 13.10 -12.27 -10.01
N GLU A 184 14.40 -12.36 -9.71
CA GLU A 184 15.39 -12.65 -10.73
C GLU A 184 15.20 -14.07 -11.25
N GLU A 185 15.25 -14.23 -12.58
CA GLU A 185 15.31 -15.56 -13.18
C GLU A 185 16.65 -16.19 -12.82
N THR A 186 16.62 -17.28 -12.07
CA THR A 186 17.78 -18.14 -11.89
C THR A 186 18.06 -18.87 -13.20
N LEU A 187 19.17 -18.52 -13.82
CA LEU A 187 19.74 -19.29 -14.94
C LEU A 187 20.15 -20.69 -14.49
#